data_8d6f4883bf273a0455054094de7cc01b
#
_entry.id   8d6f4883bf273a0455054094de7cc01b
#
_cell.length_a   1.000
_cell.length_b   1.000
_cell.length_c   1.000
_cell.angle_alpha   90.00
_cell.angle_beta   90.00
_cell.angle_gamma   90.00
#
_symmetry.space_group_name_H-M   'P 1'
#
loop_
_entity.id
_entity.type
_entity.pdbx_description
1 polymer ?
#
loop_
_entity_poly.entity_id
_entity_poly.type
_entity_poly.pdbx_seq_one_letter_code
_entity_poly.pdbx_strand_id
1 'polypeptide(L)'
;MRKIISKLMLFMSVVVMMSSCAAVDSGEVGIKFKKFSVDEQGELMATPCSGWNVYNPFTTSVYTYPVFVQRKDYEPFDVTSRDAAVFKMDPNIAYQLDKAKAVDVFKKYRVSLEDIENGFMRTVIKDAYRITANRYSSDSLMSNRARFEGEVRIMLDSSLAKEGFIVTEFTSQIDPPQSLSKMIEAKNTAIQSALRAENQVKEAEANAKIEIAKAEGQAKAMKIKADAEAYYNRTISASLSQMIVQEDWIEKWDGKLPHYQAGQNGSIMMSFK
;
A
#
# COMPACT_ATOMS: atom_id res chain seq x y z
N MET A 1 -34.95 -48.28 -58.09
CA MET A 1 -33.81 -47.39 -57.84
C MET A 1 -34.15 -46.13 -57.02
N ARG A 2 -35.14 -45.32 -57.39
CA ARG A 2 -35.54 -44.08 -56.64
C ARG A 2 -35.90 -44.34 -55.15
N LYS A 3 -36.59 -45.36 -54.76
CA LYS A 3 -36.96 -45.67 -53.37
C LYS A 3 -35.78 -46.15 -52.55
N ILE A 4 -34.74 -46.75 -53.12
CA ILE A 4 -33.51 -47.17 -52.48
C ILE A 4 -32.65 -45.96 -52.21
N ILE A 5 -32.54 -45.02 -53.17
CA ILE A 5 -31.78 -43.77 -53.05
C ILE A 5 -32.43 -42.89 -51.98
N SER A 6 -33.76 -42.79 -51.94
CA SER A 6 -34.48 -42.03 -50.90
C SER A 6 -34.26 -42.60 -49.48
N LYS A 7 -34.24 -43.93 -49.31
CA LYS A 7 -33.95 -44.59 -48.01
C LYS A 7 -32.47 -44.38 -47.63
N LEU A 8 -31.55 -44.41 -48.59
CA LEU A 8 -30.14 -44.16 -48.34
C LEU A 8 -29.88 -42.70 -47.95
N MET A 9 -30.54 -41.73 -48.62
CA MET A 9 -30.48 -40.31 -48.23
C MET A 9 -31.06 -40.06 -46.82
N LEU A 10 -32.19 -40.68 -46.48
CA LEU A 10 -32.79 -40.60 -45.16
C LEU A 10 -31.85 -41.17 -44.09
N PHE A 11 -31.24 -42.32 -44.34
CA PHE A 11 -30.29 -42.94 -43.43
C PHE A 11 -29.04 -42.09 -43.25
N MET A 12 -28.50 -41.49 -44.33
CA MET A 12 -27.38 -40.59 -44.29
C MET A 12 -27.67 -39.27 -43.54
N SER A 13 -28.90 -38.73 -43.70
CA SER A 13 -29.36 -37.56 -42.94
C SER A 13 -29.47 -37.87 -41.43
N VAL A 14 -29.94 -39.05 -41.04
CA VAL A 14 -30.00 -39.46 -39.64
C VAL A 14 -28.59 -39.63 -39.03
N VAL A 15 -27.63 -40.19 -39.78
CA VAL A 15 -26.24 -40.34 -39.33
C VAL A 15 -25.57 -38.99 -39.14
N VAL A 16 -25.81 -38.03 -40.01
CA VAL A 16 -25.27 -36.63 -39.88
C VAL A 16 -25.91 -35.93 -38.70
N MET A 17 -27.20 -36.14 -38.42
CA MET A 17 -27.84 -35.55 -37.23
C MET A 17 -27.39 -36.18 -35.90
N MET A 18 -26.79 -37.35 -35.91
CA MET A 18 -26.27 -38.04 -34.73
C MET A 18 -24.81 -37.67 -34.42
N SER A 19 -24.14 -36.85 -35.22
CA SER A 19 -22.82 -36.38 -34.99
C SER A 19 -22.85 -34.93 -34.46
N SER A 20 -22.16 -34.68 -33.36
CA SER A 20 -21.91 -33.35 -32.83
C SER A 20 -20.41 -33.01 -32.97
N CYS A 21 -20.09 -31.75 -33.17
CA CYS A 21 -18.74 -31.29 -33.28
C CYS A 21 -18.47 -30.33 -32.10
N ALA A 22 -17.40 -30.57 -31.37
CA ALA A 22 -16.88 -29.64 -30.36
C ALA A 22 -15.54 -29.07 -30.84
N ALA A 23 -15.42 -27.75 -30.80
CA ALA A 23 -14.17 -27.05 -30.99
C ALA A 23 -13.57 -26.77 -29.62
N VAL A 24 -12.32 -27.11 -29.44
CA VAL A 24 -11.51 -26.78 -28.26
C VAL A 24 -10.58 -25.66 -28.68
N ASP A 25 -10.73 -24.50 -28.06
CA ASP A 25 -9.99 -23.30 -28.42
C ASP A 25 -8.52 -23.36 -27.96
N SER A 26 -7.69 -22.48 -28.54
CA SER A 26 -6.31 -22.35 -28.13
C SER A 26 -6.24 -21.83 -26.69
N GLY A 27 -5.48 -22.51 -25.83
CA GLY A 27 -5.40 -22.22 -24.39
C GLY A 27 -6.38 -23.02 -23.54
N GLU A 28 -7.15 -23.94 -24.16
CA GLU A 28 -8.04 -24.87 -23.46
C GLU A 28 -7.59 -26.32 -23.66
N VAL A 29 -7.99 -27.16 -22.72
CA VAL A 29 -7.88 -28.62 -22.83
C VAL A 29 -9.29 -29.18 -22.88
N GLY A 30 -9.63 -29.82 -24.03
CA GLY A 30 -10.86 -30.61 -24.12
C GLY A 30 -10.66 -31.96 -23.46
N ILE A 31 -11.68 -32.42 -22.75
CA ILE A 31 -11.70 -33.72 -22.11
C ILE A 31 -12.92 -34.49 -22.68
N LYS A 32 -12.60 -35.44 -23.50
CA LYS A 32 -13.59 -36.31 -24.13
C LYS A 32 -13.80 -37.55 -23.26
N PHE A 33 -15.03 -37.78 -22.80
CA PHE A 33 -15.32 -38.94 -22.00
C PHE A 33 -16.57 -39.70 -22.50
N LYS A 34 -16.55 -41.00 -22.31
CA LYS A 34 -17.67 -41.87 -22.64
C LYS A 34 -18.63 -41.99 -21.46
N LYS A 35 -19.91 -41.70 -21.68
CA LYS A 35 -20.96 -41.70 -20.62
C LYS A 35 -21.25 -43.09 -20.05
N PHE A 36 -21.11 -44.13 -20.85
CA PHE A 36 -21.52 -45.48 -20.51
C PHE A 36 -20.38 -46.51 -20.57
N SER A 37 -19.15 -46.06 -20.60
CA SER A 37 -17.97 -46.94 -20.65
C SER A 37 -17.03 -46.60 -19.52
N VAL A 38 -16.57 -47.61 -18.83
CA VAL A 38 -15.51 -47.58 -17.82
C VAL A 38 -14.31 -48.36 -18.38
N ASP A 39 -13.13 -48.11 -17.84
CA ASP A 39 -11.93 -48.90 -18.13
C ASP A 39 -11.95 -50.25 -17.38
N GLU A 40 -10.87 -51.02 -17.54
CA GLU A 40 -10.74 -52.33 -16.88
C GLU A 40 -10.71 -52.23 -15.34
N GLN A 41 -10.36 -51.02 -14.80
CA GLN A 41 -10.36 -50.74 -13.37
C GLN A 41 -11.65 -50.12 -12.85
N GLY A 42 -12.67 -49.97 -13.72
CA GLY A 42 -13.95 -49.36 -13.36
C GLY A 42 -13.93 -47.82 -13.34
N GLU A 43 -12.84 -47.20 -13.81
CA GLU A 43 -12.72 -45.75 -13.90
C GLU A 43 -13.34 -45.16 -15.17
N LEU A 44 -13.66 -43.88 -15.12
CA LEU A 44 -14.20 -43.14 -16.25
C LEU A 44 -13.17 -43.05 -17.40
N MET A 45 -13.54 -43.55 -18.59
CA MET A 45 -12.68 -43.34 -19.77
C MET A 45 -12.74 -41.89 -20.23
N ALA A 46 -11.73 -41.14 -19.84
CA ALA A 46 -11.53 -39.73 -20.22
C ALA A 46 -10.20 -39.57 -20.94
N THR A 47 -10.21 -38.91 -22.08
CA THR A 47 -9.03 -38.66 -22.91
C THR A 47 -8.91 -37.18 -23.25
N PRO A 48 -7.70 -36.59 -23.21
CA PRO A 48 -7.52 -35.20 -23.63
C PRO A 48 -7.72 -35.07 -25.15
N CYS A 49 -8.33 -33.97 -25.56
CA CYS A 49 -8.50 -33.65 -26.98
C CYS A 49 -8.25 -32.15 -27.20
N SER A 50 -7.93 -31.80 -28.45
CA SER A 50 -7.68 -30.41 -28.87
C SER A 50 -8.21 -30.19 -30.29
N GLY A 51 -8.53 -28.95 -30.63
CA GLY A 51 -9.05 -28.61 -31.96
C GLY A 51 -10.46 -29.14 -32.21
N TRP A 52 -10.75 -29.43 -33.47
CA TRP A 52 -12.07 -29.90 -33.90
C TRP A 52 -12.25 -31.39 -33.59
N ASN A 53 -13.26 -31.75 -32.79
CA ASN A 53 -13.56 -33.11 -32.40
C ASN A 53 -14.98 -33.46 -32.79
N VAL A 54 -15.13 -34.51 -33.59
CA VAL A 54 -16.43 -35.07 -33.93
C VAL A 54 -16.74 -36.20 -32.94
N TYR A 55 -17.92 -36.18 -32.35
CA TYR A 55 -18.33 -37.18 -31.39
C TYR A 55 -19.85 -37.45 -31.44
N ASN A 56 -20.26 -38.59 -30.91
CA ASN A 56 -21.68 -38.90 -30.76
C ASN A 56 -22.19 -38.36 -29.41
N PRO A 57 -23.11 -37.38 -29.38
CA PRO A 57 -23.57 -36.72 -28.16
C PRO A 57 -24.35 -37.65 -27.21
N PHE A 58 -24.88 -38.79 -27.71
CA PHE A 58 -25.57 -39.77 -26.88
C PHE A 58 -24.62 -40.58 -26.01
N THR A 59 -23.44 -40.92 -26.52
CA THR A 59 -22.47 -41.80 -25.84
C THR A 59 -21.27 -41.09 -25.27
N THR A 60 -20.99 -39.86 -25.70
CA THR A 60 -19.79 -39.14 -25.40
C THR A 60 -20.13 -37.69 -25.07
N SER A 61 -19.41 -37.09 -24.16
CA SER A 61 -19.42 -35.66 -23.91
C SER A 61 -18.01 -35.11 -23.92
N VAL A 62 -17.89 -33.82 -24.21
CA VAL A 62 -16.62 -33.08 -24.19
C VAL A 62 -16.79 -31.91 -23.22
N TYR A 63 -15.89 -31.83 -22.26
CA TYR A 63 -15.75 -30.65 -21.39
C TYR A 63 -14.45 -29.91 -21.77
N THR A 64 -14.47 -28.60 -21.67
CA THR A 64 -13.29 -27.75 -21.92
C THR A 64 -12.86 -27.08 -20.65
N TYR A 65 -11.57 -27.16 -20.35
CA TYR A 65 -10.96 -26.47 -19.20
C TYR A 65 -9.90 -25.50 -19.70
N PRO A 66 -10.01 -24.20 -19.39
CA PRO A 66 -8.96 -23.24 -19.68
C PRO A 66 -7.70 -23.55 -18.85
N VAL A 67 -6.54 -23.52 -19.51
CA VAL A 67 -5.22 -23.73 -18.88
C VAL A 67 -4.39 -22.45 -18.83
N PHE A 68 -4.96 -21.34 -19.27
CA PHE A 68 -4.40 -20.02 -19.04
C PHE A 68 -4.82 -19.45 -17.69
N VAL A 69 -4.17 -18.40 -17.23
CA VAL A 69 -4.44 -17.79 -15.93
C VAL A 69 -5.87 -17.27 -15.86
N GLN A 70 -6.63 -17.80 -14.91
CA GLN A 70 -7.98 -17.36 -14.55
C GLN A 70 -7.91 -16.51 -13.29
N ARG A 71 -8.75 -15.47 -13.21
CA ARG A 71 -8.97 -14.69 -11.99
C ARG A 71 -10.35 -14.97 -11.45
N LYS A 72 -10.40 -15.21 -10.15
CA LYS A 72 -11.66 -15.40 -9.44
C LYS A 72 -11.69 -14.53 -8.21
N ASP A 73 -12.72 -13.72 -8.15
CA ASP A 73 -13.08 -12.88 -7.02
C ASP A 73 -14.14 -13.61 -6.21
N TYR A 74 -13.90 -13.81 -4.93
CA TYR A 74 -14.84 -14.49 -4.06
C TYR A 74 -15.57 -13.49 -3.18
N GLU A 75 -16.84 -13.76 -2.92
CA GLU A 75 -17.60 -12.96 -1.96
C GLU A 75 -16.91 -12.92 -0.61
N PRO A 76 -16.87 -11.76 0.03
CA PRO A 76 -16.31 -11.59 1.36
C PRO A 76 -16.95 -12.55 2.37
N PHE A 77 -16.13 -13.10 3.27
CA PHE A 77 -16.59 -14.00 4.33
C PHE A 77 -15.93 -13.69 5.66
N ASP A 78 -16.60 -14.09 6.73
CA ASP A 78 -16.15 -13.83 8.09
C ASP A 78 -15.16 -14.89 8.57
N VAL A 79 -14.09 -14.44 9.20
CA VAL A 79 -13.03 -15.27 9.81
C VAL A 79 -12.75 -14.79 11.22
N THR A 80 -12.63 -15.72 12.16
CA THR A 80 -12.38 -15.40 13.56
C THR A 80 -10.89 -15.52 13.88
N SER A 81 -10.32 -14.50 14.49
CA SER A 81 -8.96 -14.49 15.02
C SER A 81 -8.86 -15.29 16.34
N ARG A 82 -7.62 -15.51 16.84
CA ARG A 82 -7.36 -16.24 18.08
C ARG A 82 -8.06 -15.65 19.30
N ASP A 83 -8.25 -14.34 19.35
CA ASP A 83 -8.90 -13.59 20.41
C ASP A 83 -10.39 -13.32 20.16
N ALA A 84 -11.00 -14.16 19.31
CA ALA A 84 -12.42 -14.16 18.97
C ALA A 84 -12.93 -12.89 18.26
N ALA A 85 -12.08 -12.04 17.71
CA ALA A 85 -12.52 -10.94 16.87
C ALA A 85 -12.84 -11.46 15.45
N VAL A 86 -13.94 -10.97 14.88
CA VAL A 86 -14.43 -11.36 13.55
C VAL A 86 -13.93 -10.36 12.51
N PHE A 87 -13.15 -10.84 11.58
CA PHE A 87 -12.64 -10.08 10.43
C PHE A 87 -13.38 -10.47 9.17
N LYS A 88 -13.66 -9.51 8.30
CA LYS A 88 -14.19 -9.77 6.99
C LYS A 88 -13.03 -9.86 6.01
N MET A 89 -12.94 -11.01 5.31
CA MET A 89 -11.89 -11.30 4.34
C MET A 89 -12.47 -11.32 2.94
N ASP A 90 -11.81 -10.62 2.01
CA ASP A 90 -12.20 -10.51 0.62
C ASP A 90 -11.04 -11.01 -0.27
N PRO A 91 -11.02 -12.33 -0.60
CA PRO A 91 -9.93 -12.94 -1.34
C PRO A 91 -10.12 -12.85 -2.85
N ASN A 92 -9.07 -12.47 -3.54
CA ASN A 92 -8.94 -12.55 -4.99
C ASN A 92 -7.77 -13.47 -5.34
N ILE A 93 -8.01 -14.46 -6.19
CA ILE A 93 -7.03 -15.45 -6.59
C ILE A 93 -6.88 -15.49 -8.11
N ALA A 94 -5.63 -15.49 -8.58
CA ALA A 94 -5.31 -15.84 -9.93
C ALA A 94 -4.63 -17.21 -9.94
N TYR A 95 -5.16 -18.12 -10.74
CA TYR A 95 -4.67 -19.48 -10.81
C TYR A 95 -4.71 -19.99 -12.25
N GLN A 96 -4.00 -21.07 -12.51
CA GLN A 96 -4.07 -21.82 -13.77
C GLN A 96 -4.19 -23.32 -13.49
N LEU A 97 -4.86 -24.02 -14.37
CA LEU A 97 -4.92 -25.48 -14.33
C LEU A 97 -3.68 -26.08 -14.98
N ASP A 98 -3.03 -27.02 -14.31
CA ASP A 98 -1.96 -27.82 -14.92
C ASP A 98 -2.54 -28.70 -16.02
N LYS A 99 -2.09 -28.46 -17.26
CA LYS A 99 -2.52 -29.20 -18.44
C LYS A 99 -2.37 -30.72 -18.28
N ALA A 100 -1.30 -31.17 -17.62
CA ALA A 100 -1.04 -32.59 -17.42
C ALA A 100 -2.04 -33.25 -16.48
N LYS A 101 -2.59 -32.48 -15.52
CA LYS A 101 -3.55 -32.97 -14.51
C LYS A 101 -5.00 -32.72 -14.88
N ALA A 102 -5.29 -32.03 -15.98
CA ALA A 102 -6.66 -31.66 -16.37
C ALA A 102 -7.62 -32.86 -16.44
N VAL A 103 -7.13 -34.00 -16.96
CA VAL A 103 -7.93 -35.23 -17.05
C VAL A 103 -8.21 -35.82 -15.67
N ASP A 104 -7.26 -35.80 -14.76
CA ASP A 104 -7.41 -36.34 -13.40
C ASP A 104 -8.36 -35.46 -12.58
N VAL A 105 -8.27 -34.13 -12.74
CA VAL A 105 -9.22 -33.16 -12.16
C VAL A 105 -10.63 -33.49 -12.63
N PHE A 106 -10.84 -33.72 -13.94
CA PHE A 106 -12.13 -34.05 -14.47
C PHE A 106 -12.62 -35.42 -13.95
N LYS A 107 -11.77 -36.43 -13.93
CA LYS A 107 -12.15 -37.77 -13.39
C LYS A 107 -12.62 -37.67 -11.93
N LYS A 108 -12.00 -36.81 -11.14
CA LYS A 108 -12.31 -36.63 -9.72
C LYS A 108 -13.60 -35.85 -9.49
N TYR A 109 -13.78 -34.71 -10.15
CA TYR A 109 -14.87 -33.78 -9.88
C TYR A 109 -16.06 -33.96 -10.82
N ARG A 110 -15.87 -34.31 -12.08
CA ARG A 110 -16.87 -34.54 -13.13
C ARG A 110 -17.82 -33.38 -13.38
N VAL A 111 -17.37 -32.15 -13.12
CA VAL A 111 -18.15 -30.92 -13.26
C VAL A 111 -17.36 -29.87 -14.04
N SER A 112 -17.97 -28.74 -14.35
CA SER A 112 -17.32 -27.61 -14.99
C SER A 112 -16.24 -27.02 -14.10
N LEU A 113 -15.31 -26.24 -14.67
CA LEU A 113 -14.32 -25.52 -13.88
C LEU A 113 -14.96 -24.51 -12.94
N GLU A 114 -16.01 -23.84 -13.39
CA GLU A 114 -16.78 -22.89 -12.58
C GLU A 114 -17.40 -23.55 -11.33
N ASP A 115 -17.90 -24.77 -11.44
CA ASP A 115 -18.42 -25.53 -10.29
C ASP A 115 -17.28 -25.89 -9.31
N ILE A 116 -16.08 -26.21 -9.82
CA ILE A 116 -14.91 -26.48 -8.99
C ILE A 116 -14.48 -25.20 -8.24
N GLU A 117 -14.48 -24.07 -8.93
CA GLU A 117 -14.19 -22.76 -8.33
C GLU A 117 -15.15 -22.45 -7.18
N ASN A 118 -16.44 -22.50 -7.46
CA ASN A 118 -17.49 -22.12 -6.51
C ASN A 118 -17.64 -23.13 -5.36
N GLY A 119 -17.29 -24.37 -5.57
CA GLY A 119 -17.37 -25.44 -4.58
C GLY A 119 -16.06 -25.69 -3.86
N PHE A 120 -15.18 -26.48 -4.50
CA PHE A 120 -13.95 -26.96 -3.89
C PHE A 120 -12.97 -25.82 -3.56
N MET A 121 -12.64 -24.97 -4.53
CA MET A 121 -11.65 -23.92 -4.32
C MET A 121 -12.10 -22.92 -3.25
N ARG A 122 -13.38 -22.53 -3.28
CA ARG A 122 -13.96 -21.66 -2.25
C ARG A 122 -13.81 -22.26 -0.85
N THR A 123 -14.02 -23.55 -0.71
CA THR A 123 -13.88 -24.25 0.57
C THR A 123 -12.43 -24.26 1.04
N VAL A 124 -11.50 -24.60 0.16
CA VAL A 124 -10.06 -24.62 0.47
C VAL A 124 -9.57 -23.22 0.89
N ILE A 125 -10.03 -22.20 0.20
CA ILE A 125 -9.69 -20.79 0.53
C ILE A 125 -10.20 -20.45 1.93
N LYS A 126 -11.47 -20.70 2.23
CA LYS A 126 -12.06 -20.45 3.55
C LYS A 126 -11.34 -21.20 4.66
N ASP A 127 -10.97 -22.45 4.43
CA ASP A 127 -10.26 -23.26 5.40
C ASP A 127 -8.83 -22.74 5.65
N ALA A 128 -8.12 -22.36 4.60
CA ALA A 128 -6.79 -21.76 4.72
C ALA A 128 -6.81 -20.48 5.58
N TYR A 129 -7.77 -19.60 5.31
CA TYR A 129 -7.95 -18.39 6.13
C TYR A 129 -8.31 -18.70 7.57
N ARG A 130 -9.28 -19.59 7.80
CA ARG A 130 -9.73 -19.96 9.14
C ARG A 130 -8.61 -20.55 9.98
N ILE A 131 -7.84 -21.48 9.42
CA ILE A 131 -6.72 -22.14 10.11
C ILE A 131 -5.60 -21.14 10.42
N THR A 132 -5.28 -20.29 9.47
CA THR A 132 -4.20 -19.31 9.64
C THR A 132 -4.62 -18.21 10.62
N ALA A 133 -5.82 -17.64 10.49
CA ALA A 133 -6.31 -16.56 11.36
C ALA A 133 -6.38 -16.95 12.83
N ASN A 134 -6.72 -18.20 13.14
CA ASN A 134 -6.72 -18.72 14.51
C ASN A 134 -5.35 -18.70 15.20
N ARG A 135 -4.26 -18.53 14.47
CA ARG A 135 -2.89 -18.38 15.02
C ARG A 135 -2.57 -16.95 15.39
N TYR A 136 -3.28 -15.98 14.83
CA TYR A 136 -3.02 -14.56 14.98
C TYR A 136 -4.00 -13.91 15.96
N SER A 137 -3.51 -13.03 16.84
CA SER A 137 -4.37 -12.08 17.55
C SER A 137 -4.82 -10.96 16.61
N SER A 138 -5.88 -10.26 16.95
CA SER A 138 -6.42 -9.15 16.16
C SER A 138 -5.37 -8.07 15.85
N ASP A 139 -4.59 -7.67 16.84
CA ASP A 139 -3.51 -6.68 16.68
C ASP A 139 -2.37 -7.23 15.78
N SER A 140 -2.00 -8.50 15.96
CA SER A 140 -0.97 -9.15 15.14
C SER A 140 -1.41 -9.35 13.69
N LEU A 141 -2.70 -9.62 13.45
CA LEU A 141 -3.25 -9.78 12.11
C LEU A 141 -3.22 -8.46 11.35
N MET A 142 -3.48 -7.34 12.02
CA MET A 142 -3.42 -6.02 11.42
C MET A 142 -1.99 -5.50 11.21
N SER A 143 -1.10 -5.73 12.17
CA SER A 143 0.28 -5.24 12.12
C SER A 143 1.20 -6.09 11.23
N ASN A 144 0.92 -7.41 11.08
CA ASN A 144 1.73 -8.34 10.30
C ASN A 144 0.96 -8.93 9.10
N ARG A 145 0.17 -8.11 8.44
CA ARG A 145 -0.69 -8.50 7.32
C ARG A 145 0.05 -9.30 6.24
N ALA A 146 1.21 -8.81 5.79
CA ALA A 146 1.99 -9.46 4.75
C ALA A 146 2.43 -10.89 5.13
N ARG A 147 2.77 -11.11 6.41
CA ARG A 147 3.11 -12.44 6.91
C ARG A 147 1.90 -13.37 6.93
N PHE A 148 0.76 -12.86 7.39
CA PHE A 148 -0.50 -13.60 7.40
C PHE A 148 -0.89 -14.04 5.98
N GLU A 149 -0.90 -13.10 5.02
CA GLU A 149 -1.20 -13.40 3.61
C GLU A 149 -0.22 -14.41 3.01
N GLY A 150 1.07 -14.31 3.37
CA GLY A 150 2.10 -15.27 2.96
C GLY A 150 1.84 -16.69 3.49
N GLU A 151 1.44 -16.83 4.76
CA GLU A 151 1.10 -18.14 5.34
C GLU A 151 -0.18 -18.74 4.71
N VAL A 152 -1.19 -17.90 4.46
CA VAL A 152 -2.41 -18.32 3.73
C VAL A 152 -2.04 -18.81 2.33
N ARG A 153 -1.21 -18.06 1.60
CA ARG A 153 -0.75 -18.43 0.26
C ARG A 153 -0.03 -19.77 0.25
N ILE A 154 0.90 -19.99 1.16
CA ILE A 154 1.63 -21.29 1.26
C ILE A 154 0.66 -22.44 1.48
N MET A 155 -0.36 -22.26 2.32
CA MET A 155 -1.37 -23.28 2.56
C MET A 155 -2.24 -23.54 1.33
N LEU A 156 -2.63 -22.48 0.61
CA LEU A 156 -3.37 -22.58 -0.64
C LEU A 156 -2.54 -23.28 -1.72
N ASP A 157 -1.29 -22.87 -1.92
CA ASP A 157 -0.38 -23.49 -2.88
C ASP A 157 -0.25 -24.99 -2.61
N SER A 158 -0.03 -25.40 -1.37
CA SER A 158 0.11 -26.82 -1.02
C SER A 158 -1.16 -27.63 -1.24
N SER A 159 -2.33 -27.04 -1.00
CA SER A 159 -3.61 -27.73 -1.12
C SER A 159 -4.08 -27.80 -2.57
N LEU A 160 -3.96 -26.70 -3.32
CA LEU A 160 -4.42 -26.61 -4.70
C LEU A 160 -3.48 -27.32 -5.68
N ALA A 161 -2.15 -27.30 -5.43
CA ALA A 161 -1.18 -27.98 -6.27
C ALA A 161 -1.38 -29.52 -6.29
N LYS A 162 -1.83 -30.11 -5.18
CA LYS A 162 -2.19 -31.53 -5.11
C LYS A 162 -3.32 -31.88 -6.06
N GLU A 163 -4.24 -30.95 -6.24
CA GLU A 163 -5.40 -31.09 -7.12
C GLU A 163 -5.14 -30.63 -8.56
N GLY A 164 -3.93 -30.17 -8.88
CA GLY A 164 -3.56 -29.74 -10.23
C GLY A 164 -3.81 -28.27 -10.53
N PHE A 165 -4.05 -27.45 -9.53
CA PHE A 165 -4.17 -26.00 -9.68
C PHE A 165 -2.91 -25.28 -9.19
N ILE A 166 -2.39 -24.36 -9.98
CA ILE A 166 -1.20 -23.59 -9.70
C ILE A 166 -1.64 -22.15 -9.39
N VAL A 167 -1.40 -21.67 -8.16
CA VAL A 167 -1.72 -20.29 -7.76
C VAL A 167 -0.65 -19.36 -8.30
N THR A 168 -1.04 -18.43 -9.16
CA THR A 168 -0.14 -17.44 -9.74
C THR A 168 -0.07 -16.19 -8.88
N GLU A 169 -1.24 -15.68 -8.47
CA GLU A 169 -1.37 -14.46 -7.68
C GLU A 169 -2.44 -14.66 -6.61
N PHE A 170 -2.20 -14.09 -5.46
CA PHE A 170 -3.15 -14.10 -4.35
C PHE A 170 -3.12 -12.77 -3.64
N THR A 171 -4.26 -12.15 -3.53
CA THR A 171 -4.46 -10.89 -2.82
C THR A 171 -5.68 -10.99 -1.91
N SER A 172 -5.67 -10.24 -0.83
CA SER A 172 -6.77 -10.24 0.13
C SER A 172 -7.00 -8.86 0.67
N GLN A 173 -8.26 -8.45 0.77
CA GLN A 173 -8.64 -7.33 1.62
C GLN A 173 -9.05 -7.86 2.98
N ILE A 174 -8.62 -7.18 4.04
CA ILE A 174 -8.89 -7.54 5.43
C ILE A 174 -9.57 -6.36 6.09
N ASP A 175 -10.85 -6.54 6.41
CA ASP A 175 -11.65 -5.51 7.07
C ASP A 175 -11.83 -5.87 8.56
N PRO A 176 -11.30 -5.05 9.47
CA PRO A 176 -11.43 -5.30 10.90
C PRO A 176 -12.85 -4.98 11.39
N PRO A 177 -13.29 -5.58 12.50
CA PRO A 177 -14.56 -5.24 13.12
C PRO A 177 -14.58 -3.78 13.59
N GLN A 178 -15.73 -3.13 13.53
CA GLN A 178 -15.89 -1.71 13.88
C GLN A 178 -15.37 -1.35 15.27
N SER A 179 -15.51 -2.24 16.24
CA SER A 179 -14.98 -2.04 17.59
C SER A 179 -13.46 -1.89 17.60
N LEU A 180 -12.77 -2.73 16.85
CA LEU A 180 -11.31 -2.69 16.72
C LEU A 180 -10.85 -1.45 15.94
N SER A 181 -11.54 -1.10 14.86
CA SER A 181 -11.27 0.13 14.10
C SER A 181 -11.33 1.37 14.98
N LYS A 182 -12.39 1.51 15.79
CA LYS A 182 -12.52 2.62 16.75
C LYS A 182 -11.41 2.65 17.80
N MET A 183 -10.99 1.49 18.32
CA MET A 183 -9.87 1.41 19.25
C MET A 183 -8.54 1.82 18.61
N ILE A 184 -8.30 1.40 17.37
CA ILE A 184 -7.11 1.80 16.61
C ILE A 184 -7.11 3.30 16.34
N GLU A 185 -8.24 3.87 15.93
CA GLU A 185 -8.39 5.31 15.72
C GLU A 185 -8.14 6.11 17.01
N ALA A 186 -8.72 5.67 18.13
CA ALA A 186 -8.51 6.30 19.43
C ALA A 186 -7.03 6.23 19.86
N LYS A 187 -6.39 5.07 19.70
CA LYS A 187 -4.95 4.89 19.97
C LYS A 187 -4.08 5.79 19.09
N ASN A 188 -4.38 5.85 17.79
CA ASN A 188 -3.63 6.68 16.84
C ASN A 188 -3.81 8.17 17.18
N THR A 189 -5.01 8.59 17.53
CA THR A 189 -5.29 9.97 17.96
C THR A 189 -4.53 10.31 19.24
N ALA A 190 -4.49 9.41 20.22
CA ALA A 190 -3.73 9.60 21.46
C ALA A 190 -2.23 9.70 21.20
N ILE A 191 -1.66 8.84 20.35
CA ILE A 191 -0.25 8.89 19.96
C ILE A 191 0.07 10.21 19.24
N GLN A 192 -0.78 10.63 18.29
CA GLN A 192 -0.58 11.89 17.58
C GLN A 192 -0.67 13.10 18.49
N SER A 193 -1.58 13.09 19.48
CA SER A 193 -1.68 14.18 20.45
C SER A 193 -0.45 14.25 21.38
N ALA A 194 0.08 13.10 21.80
CA ALA A 194 1.31 13.02 22.57
C ALA A 194 2.52 13.54 21.79
N LEU A 195 2.65 13.12 20.52
CA LEU A 195 3.74 13.62 19.64
C LEU A 195 3.64 15.12 19.38
N ARG A 196 2.42 15.67 19.21
CA ARG A 196 2.21 17.11 19.07
C ARG A 196 2.64 17.86 20.34
N ALA A 197 2.27 17.37 21.51
CA ALA A 197 2.67 17.96 22.78
C ALA A 197 4.19 17.93 22.97
N GLU A 198 4.85 16.80 22.65
CA GLU A 198 6.31 16.70 22.69
C GLU A 198 7.00 17.68 21.73
N ASN A 199 6.47 17.80 20.50
CA ASN A 199 7.01 18.74 19.51
C ASN A 199 6.82 20.19 19.94
N GLN A 200 5.69 20.55 20.56
CA GLN A 200 5.46 21.88 21.11
C GLN A 200 6.46 22.23 22.23
N VAL A 201 6.75 21.27 23.12
CA VAL A 201 7.78 21.47 24.17
C VAL A 201 9.17 21.71 23.53
N LYS A 202 9.56 20.87 22.55
CA LYS A 202 10.83 21.04 21.83
C LYS A 202 10.92 22.37 21.09
N GLU A 203 9.83 22.81 20.49
CA GLU A 203 9.74 24.11 19.81
C GLU A 203 9.87 25.26 20.80
N ALA A 204 9.19 25.19 21.92
CA ALA A 204 9.31 26.21 22.98
C ALA A 204 10.73 26.28 23.57
N GLU A 205 11.37 25.14 23.81
CA GLU A 205 12.77 25.07 24.24
C GLU A 205 13.74 25.66 23.20
N ALA A 206 13.52 25.34 21.93
CA ALA A 206 14.33 25.86 20.83
C ALA A 206 14.17 27.39 20.71
N ASN A 207 12.94 27.89 20.81
CA ASN A 207 12.67 29.34 20.76
C ASN A 207 13.29 30.07 21.96
N ALA A 208 13.20 29.53 23.18
CA ALA A 208 13.84 30.06 24.35
C ALA A 208 15.37 30.15 24.19
N LYS A 209 16.01 29.10 23.65
CA LYS A 209 17.45 29.09 23.35
C LYS A 209 17.84 30.15 22.31
N ILE A 210 17.02 30.33 21.28
CA ILE A 210 17.23 31.36 20.26
C ILE A 210 17.13 32.76 20.88
N GLU A 211 16.17 32.98 21.77
CA GLU A 211 15.99 34.28 22.44
C GLU A 211 17.15 34.62 23.39
N ILE A 212 17.59 33.64 24.18
CA ILE A 212 18.80 33.75 25.00
C ILE A 212 20.03 34.08 24.15
N ALA A 213 20.24 33.34 23.08
CA ALA A 213 21.40 33.59 22.18
C ALA A 213 21.36 34.98 21.53
N LYS A 214 20.16 35.46 21.16
CA LYS A 214 19.97 36.82 20.65
C LYS A 214 20.32 37.89 21.71
N ALA A 215 19.80 37.71 22.95
CA ALA A 215 20.07 38.63 24.04
C ALA A 215 21.55 38.67 24.40
N GLU A 216 22.22 37.51 24.46
CA GLU A 216 23.68 37.44 24.67
C GLU A 216 24.47 38.08 23.53
N GLY A 217 24.05 37.85 22.28
CA GLY A 217 24.65 38.49 21.11
C GLY A 217 24.52 40.00 21.14
N GLN A 218 23.36 40.53 21.52
CA GLN A 218 23.13 41.98 21.68
C GLN A 218 23.94 42.56 22.82
N ALA A 219 24.00 41.89 23.98
CA ALA A 219 24.82 42.32 25.10
C ALA A 219 26.32 42.36 24.75
N LYS A 220 26.83 41.34 24.04
CA LYS A 220 28.23 41.36 23.55
C LYS A 220 28.47 42.48 22.54
N ALA A 221 27.54 42.69 21.62
CA ALA A 221 27.67 43.78 20.64
C ALA A 221 27.68 45.17 21.29
N MET A 222 26.80 45.41 22.31
CA MET A 222 26.81 46.63 23.10
C MET A 222 28.13 46.84 23.86
N LYS A 223 28.64 45.75 24.49
CA LYS A 223 29.92 45.82 25.20
C LYS A 223 31.08 46.17 24.26
N ILE A 224 31.16 45.52 23.10
CA ILE A 224 32.20 45.81 22.09
C ILE A 224 32.10 47.26 21.61
N LYS A 225 30.89 47.80 21.39
CA LYS A 225 30.65 49.17 21.01
C LYS A 225 31.13 50.15 22.11
N ALA A 226 30.75 49.89 23.35
CA ALA A 226 31.15 50.71 24.49
C ALA A 226 32.69 50.71 24.72
N ASP A 227 33.32 49.52 24.57
CA ASP A 227 34.78 49.38 24.67
C ASP A 227 35.48 50.10 23.52
N ALA A 228 34.96 50.05 22.30
CA ALA A 228 35.46 50.76 21.15
C ALA A 228 35.32 52.27 21.32
N GLU A 229 34.21 52.78 21.80
CA GLU A 229 33.97 54.19 22.11
C GLU A 229 34.88 54.69 23.26
N ALA A 230 35.02 53.86 24.29
CA ALA A 230 35.95 54.19 25.39
C ALA A 230 37.40 54.23 24.93
N TYR A 231 37.83 53.32 24.07
CA TYR A 231 39.16 53.33 23.46
C TYR A 231 39.37 54.58 22.58
N TYR A 232 38.40 54.90 21.72
CA TYR A 232 38.40 56.06 20.87
C TYR A 232 38.53 57.34 21.71
N ASN A 233 37.71 57.52 22.75
CA ASN A 233 37.75 58.69 23.63
C ASN A 233 39.05 58.79 24.41
N ARG A 234 39.65 57.69 24.89
CA ARG A 234 40.98 57.70 25.55
C ARG A 234 42.07 58.12 24.59
N THR A 235 42.00 57.58 23.34
CA THR A 235 43.03 57.90 22.31
C THR A 235 42.99 59.39 21.93
N ILE A 236 41.78 59.92 21.73
CA ILE A 236 41.59 61.35 21.43
C ILE A 236 42.01 62.18 22.63
N SER A 237 41.60 61.87 23.85
CA SER A 237 41.99 62.65 25.04
C SER A 237 43.50 62.62 25.27
N ALA A 238 44.18 61.52 24.90
CA ALA A 238 45.63 61.42 25.00
C ALA A 238 46.38 62.24 23.89
N SER A 239 45.73 62.37 22.72
CA SER A 239 46.32 63.10 21.57
C SER A 239 45.97 64.60 21.52
N LEU A 240 44.89 65.02 22.23
CA LEU A 240 44.50 66.44 22.32
C LEU A 240 45.40 67.18 23.28
N SER A 241 46.48 67.74 22.75
CA SER A 241 47.27 68.80 23.48
C SER A 241 46.46 70.10 23.45
N GLN A 242 46.66 70.93 24.48
CA GLN A 242 46.00 72.24 24.58
C GLN A 242 46.20 73.09 23.32
N MET A 243 47.33 72.89 22.59
CA MET A 243 47.64 73.55 21.32
C MET A 243 46.74 73.12 20.17
N ILE A 244 46.42 71.84 20.04
CA ILE A 244 45.57 71.34 18.98
C ILE A 244 44.12 71.81 19.17
N VAL A 245 43.64 71.89 20.38
CA VAL A 245 42.28 72.41 20.67
C VAL A 245 42.21 73.92 20.35
N GLN A 246 43.33 74.66 20.55
CA GLN A 246 43.40 76.06 20.17
C GLN A 246 43.47 76.25 18.66
N GLU A 247 44.14 75.34 17.93
CA GLU A 247 44.27 75.38 16.47
C GLU A 247 42.93 75.12 15.83
N ASP A 248 42.18 74.04 16.25
CA ASP A 248 40.81 73.74 15.85
C ASP A 248 39.82 74.86 16.16
N TRP A 249 40.04 75.57 17.27
CA TRP A 249 39.26 76.75 17.65
C TRP A 249 39.50 77.90 16.68
N ILE A 250 40.70 78.13 16.32
CA ILE A 250 41.12 79.20 15.38
C ILE A 250 40.58 78.86 13.96
N GLU A 251 40.68 77.63 13.53
CA GLU A 251 40.22 77.21 12.19
C GLU A 251 38.71 77.30 12.03
N LYS A 252 37.95 77.01 13.08
CA LYS A 252 36.50 77.09 13.10
C LYS A 252 35.91 78.43 13.49
N TRP A 253 36.76 79.39 13.82
CA TRP A 253 36.35 80.74 14.23
C TRP A 253 35.89 81.55 13.02
N ASP A 254 34.68 82.03 13.03
CA ASP A 254 34.01 82.81 11.98
C ASP A 254 34.43 84.31 12.00
N GLY A 255 35.42 84.66 12.82
CA GLY A 255 35.92 86.04 12.95
C GLY A 255 35.05 87.02 13.77
N LYS A 256 34.03 86.55 14.40
CA LYS A 256 33.13 87.38 15.23
C LYS A 256 33.35 87.12 16.71
N LEU A 257 33.42 88.20 17.49
CA LEU A 257 33.45 88.05 18.93
C LEU A 257 32.11 87.54 19.48
N PRO A 258 32.11 86.54 20.38
CA PRO A 258 30.87 86.03 20.96
C PRO A 258 30.19 87.16 21.78
N HIS A 259 28.86 87.30 21.53
CA HIS A 259 28.06 88.21 22.33
C HIS A 259 27.82 87.62 23.72
N TYR A 260 28.34 88.25 24.73
CA TYR A 260 28.09 87.92 26.12
C TYR A 260 26.80 88.58 26.61
N GLN A 261 25.84 87.80 26.99
CA GLN A 261 24.69 88.26 27.76
C GLN A 261 24.97 87.95 29.25
N ALA A 262 25.09 88.98 30.04
CA ALA A 262 25.21 88.83 31.49
C ALA A 262 23.79 88.49 32.03
N GLY A 263 23.61 87.25 32.49
CA GLY A 263 22.40 86.91 33.24
C GLY A 263 22.40 87.55 34.62
N GLN A 264 21.21 87.78 35.17
CA GLN A 264 20.99 88.49 36.43
C GLN A 264 21.62 87.84 37.67
N ASN A 265 22.25 86.64 37.54
CA ASN A 265 22.94 85.91 38.62
C ASN A 265 24.44 85.62 38.32
N GLY A 266 25.09 86.44 37.54
CA GLY A 266 26.56 86.39 37.36
C GLY A 266 27.04 85.16 36.58
N SER A 267 26.22 84.36 35.94
CA SER A 267 26.59 83.26 35.05
C SER A 267 26.64 83.76 33.62
N ILE A 268 27.76 83.55 32.96
CA ILE A 268 27.99 83.90 31.55
C ILE A 268 27.39 82.79 30.70
N MET A 269 26.27 83.04 29.97
CA MET A 269 25.75 82.16 28.96
C MET A 269 26.32 82.54 27.59
N MET A 270 27.02 81.59 26.94
CA MET A 270 27.41 81.71 25.53
C MET A 270 26.25 81.27 24.64
N SER A 271 25.78 82.18 23.81
CA SER A 271 24.81 81.86 22.75
C SER A 271 25.58 81.81 21.42
N PHE A 272 25.61 80.66 20.82
CA PHE A 272 26.04 80.50 19.43
C PHE A 272 24.79 80.56 18.55
N LYS A 273 24.84 81.39 17.53
CA LYS A 273 23.75 81.51 16.52
C LYS A 273 24.16 80.81 15.25
#